data_eb1bfb95831c492505c837d68e9cce47
#
_entry.id   eb1bfb95831c492505c837d68e9cce47
#
_cell.length_a   1.000
_cell.length_b   1.000
_cell.length_c   1.000
_cell.angle_alpha   90.00
_cell.angle_beta   90.00
_cell.angle_gamma   90.00
#
_symmetry.space_group_name_H-M   'P 1'
#
loop_
_entity.id
_entity.type
_entity.pdbx_description
1 polymer ?
#
loop_
_entity_poly.entity_id
_entity_poly.type
_entity_poly.pdbx_seq_one_letter_code
_entity_poly.pdbx_strand_id
1 'polypeptide(L)'
;MTAVPEFTVIIPTHNHARLLPYAIHSVLTQTVGSFELIVIGDGVGDDTRDAVADLSRNNKQITFVDRPKSPRTGEPYRHEELLRRETPYVTYVSDDDLLFPDHLEHTREMLATHDLVHGFGLHVDAAGSLVLELVDLGQEWFRRRELKKTSHASLTAMGHTMPAYRRLPYGWRTTPPGKFTDHYMFQQFLSDPACHVSTLRRPTALKFPFILRQTWTDDEREQEMALWARRLSDVKERAMLLNEIMTLLHRQAILLEIWRGKRVWWLWNLLAALRRWMQR
;
A
#
# COMPACT_ATOMS: atom_id res chain seq x y z
N MET A 1 6.28 -7.61 -32.28
CA MET A 1 5.29 -7.29 -31.24
C MET A 1 6.06 -7.25 -29.92
N THR A 2 6.07 -6.13 -29.22
CA THR A 2 6.63 -6.06 -27.85
C THR A 2 5.78 -6.95 -26.94
N ALA A 3 6.44 -7.78 -26.11
CA ALA A 3 5.72 -8.61 -25.14
C ALA A 3 4.87 -7.72 -24.20
N VAL A 4 3.68 -8.19 -23.82
CA VAL A 4 2.82 -7.50 -22.85
C VAL A 4 3.56 -7.49 -21.50
N PRO A 5 3.71 -6.36 -20.82
CA PRO A 5 4.33 -6.31 -19.50
C PRO A 5 3.57 -7.16 -18.47
N GLU A 6 4.26 -7.65 -17.44
CA GLU A 6 3.61 -8.41 -16.36
C GLU A 6 2.77 -7.50 -15.46
N PHE A 7 3.24 -6.28 -15.20
CA PHE A 7 2.57 -5.33 -14.33
C PHE A 7 2.19 -4.03 -15.00
N THR A 8 1.02 -3.50 -14.64
CA THR A 8 0.74 -2.07 -14.65
C THR A 8 0.93 -1.53 -13.24
N VAL A 9 1.85 -0.59 -13.07
CA VAL A 9 2.03 0.17 -11.81
C VAL A 9 1.39 1.53 -11.99
N ILE A 10 0.53 1.95 -11.05
CA ILE A 10 -0.15 3.25 -11.11
C ILE A 10 0.32 4.15 -9.98
N ILE A 11 0.75 5.36 -10.33
CA ILE A 11 1.00 6.46 -9.39
C ILE A 11 0.01 7.59 -9.68
N PRO A 12 -1.04 7.78 -8.85
CA PRO A 12 -1.84 8.99 -8.90
C PRO A 12 -1.07 10.13 -8.22
N THR A 13 -1.08 11.32 -8.82
CA THR A 13 -0.40 12.50 -8.27
C THR A 13 -1.22 13.77 -8.43
N HIS A 14 -1.03 14.73 -7.51
CA HIS A 14 -1.65 16.04 -7.57
C HIS A 14 -0.66 17.18 -7.26
N ASN A 15 -0.23 17.32 -6.03
CA ASN A 15 0.61 18.46 -5.57
C ASN A 15 1.93 18.01 -4.93
N HIS A 16 2.52 16.92 -5.37
CA HIS A 16 3.73 16.34 -4.77
C HIS A 16 4.91 16.30 -5.75
N ALA A 17 5.10 17.36 -6.55
CA ALA A 17 6.16 17.45 -7.57
C ALA A 17 7.54 17.07 -7.04
N ARG A 18 7.85 17.43 -5.79
CA ARG A 18 9.16 17.17 -5.16
C ARG A 18 9.31 15.74 -4.62
N LEU A 19 8.22 15.08 -4.28
CA LEU A 19 8.21 13.72 -3.71
C LEU A 19 8.06 12.65 -4.81
N LEU A 20 7.26 12.95 -5.82
CA LEU A 20 6.96 12.05 -6.95
C LEU A 20 8.20 11.41 -7.60
N PRO A 21 9.33 12.11 -7.82
CA PRO A 21 10.54 11.50 -8.37
C PRO A 21 11.05 10.31 -7.55
N TYR A 22 10.95 10.34 -6.23
CA TYR A 22 11.36 9.24 -5.35
C TYR A 22 10.41 8.04 -5.47
N ALA A 23 9.11 8.28 -5.52
CA ALA A 23 8.10 7.24 -5.74
C ALA A 23 8.33 6.56 -7.11
N ILE A 24 8.50 7.33 -8.19
CA ILE A 24 8.82 6.83 -9.53
C ILE A 24 10.11 6.01 -9.50
N HIS A 25 11.17 6.51 -8.88
CA HIS A 25 12.45 5.82 -8.81
C HIS A 25 12.33 4.48 -8.07
N SER A 26 11.53 4.40 -7.01
CA SER A 26 11.27 3.15 -6.28
C SER A 26 10.60 2.07 -7.16
N VAL A 27 9.82 2.48 -8.17
CA VAL A 27 9.25 1.59 -9.19
C VAL A 27 10.29 1.21 -10.25
N LEU A 28 11.06 2.18 -10.75
CA LEU A 28 12.07 1.93 -11.79
C LEU A 28 13.20 1.00 -11.34
N THR A 29 13.42 0.88 -10.04
CA THR A 29 14.48 0.05 -9.44
C THR A 29 13.97 -1.30 -8.92
N GLN A 30 12.79 -1.73 -9.32
CA GLN A 30 12.25 -3.04 -8.96
C GLN A 30 13.07 -4.20 -9.55
N THR A 31 13.15 -5.32 -8.82
CA THR A 31 13.83 -6.56 -9.31
C THR A 31 13.11 -7.18 -10.51
N VAL A 32 11.80 -6.99 -10.62
CA VAL A 32 11.01 -7.35 -11.79
C VAL A 32 11.01 -6.20 -12.78
N GLY A 33 11.63 -6.37 -13.94
CA GLY A 33 11.72 -5.34 -14.97
C GLY A 33 10.57 -5.31 -15.98
N SER A 34 9.67 -6.30 -15.95
CA SER A 34 8.54 -6.42 -16.88
C SER A 34 7.32 -5.66 -16.36
N PHE A 35 7.34 -4.34 -16.44
CA PHE A 35 6.22 -3.47 -16.05
C PHE A 35 6.09 -2.25 -16.96
N GLU A 36 4.91 -1.67 -16.98
CA GLU A 36 4.63 -0.30 -17.41
C GLU A 36 4.24 0.54 -16.19
N LEU A 37 4.69 1.79 -16.16
CA LEU A 37 4.39 2.76 -15.10
C LEU A 37 3.49 3.86 -15.64
N ILE A 38 2.30 3.98 -15.09
CA ILE A 38 1.34 5.03 -15.45
C ILE A 38 1.30 6.06 -14.33
N VAL A 39 1.81 7.25 -14.59
CA VAL A 39 1.69 8.41 -13.69
C VAL A 39 0.45 9.18 -14.10
N ILE A 40 -0.52 9.31 -13.21
CA ILE A 40 -1.78 9.99 -13.47
C ILE A 40 -1.80 11.33 -12.73
N GLY A 41 -1.63 12.42 -13.48
CA GLY A 41 -1.78 13.79 -12.98
C GLY A 41 -3.24 14.17 -12.86
N ASP A 42 -3.69 14.54 -11.67
CA ASP A 42 -5.06 14.97 -11.37
C ASP A 42 -5.09 16.48 -11.12
N GLY A 43 -4.98 17.27 -12.19
CA GLY A 43 -4.91 18.73 -12.13
C GLY A 43 -3.58 19.23 -11.56
N VAL A 44 -2.49 18.69 -12.05
CA VAL A 44 -1.13 19.01 -11.60
C VAL A 44 -0.62 20.35 -12.14
N GLY A 45 0.34 20.96 -11.45
CA GLY A 45 1.09 22.14 -11.91
C GLY A 45 2.20 21.82 -12.91
N ASP A 46 2.84 22.86 -13.44
CA ASP A 46 3.94 22.72 -14.42
C ASP A 46 5.17 22.05 -13.79
N ASP A 47 5.43 22.29 -12.53
CA ASP A 47 6.49 21.65 -11.74
C ASP A 47 6.39 20.11 -11.76
N THR A 48 5.19 19.58 -11.62
CA THR A 48 4.94 18.13 -11.72
C THR A 48 5.09 17.64 -13.16
N ARG A 49 4.60 18.41 -14.14
CA ARG A 49 4.75 18.08 -15.55
C ARG A 49 6.22 17.98 -15.95
N ASP A 50 7.01 18.97 -15.54
CA ASP A 50 8.44 19.03 -15.82
C ASP A 50 9.18 17.86 -15.17
N ALA A 51 8.90 17.56 -13.89
CA ALA A 51 9.52 16.46 -13.17
C ALA A 51 9.24 15.09 -13.86
N VAL A 52 7.99 14.85 -14.29
CA VAL A 52 7.66 13.61 -15.00
C VAL A 52 8.25 13.59 -16.40
N ALA A 53 8.25 14.72 -17.12
CA ALA A 53 8.84 14.82 -18.46
C ALA A 53 10.34 14.49 -18.42
N ASP A 54 11.07 14.98 -17.43
CA ASP A 54 12.50 14.72 -17.25
C ASP A 54 12.78 13.22 -17.03
N LEU A 55 12.00 12.58 -16.16
CA LEU A 55 12.13 11.16 -15.89
C LEU A 55 11.74 10.29 -17.09
N SER A 56 10.71 10.68 -17.83
CA SER A 56 10.20 9.94 -18.99
C SER A 56 11.16 9.95 -20.19
N ARG A 57 12.01 10.99 -20.33
CA ARG A 57 12.97 11.08 -21.44
C ARG A 57 13.88 9.85 -21.54
N ASN A 58 14.28 9.31 -20.39
CA ASN A 58 15.23 8.19 -20.32
C ASN A 58 14.55 6.86 -19.93
N ASN A 59 13.26 6.87 -19.59
CA ASN A 59 12.53 5.70 -19.11
C ASN A 59 11.23 5.51 -19.92
N LYS A 60 11.33 4.75 -21.01
CA LYS A 60 10.20 4.46 -21.90
C LYS A 60 9.06 3.67 -21.24
N GLN A 61 9.29 3.13 -20.06
CA GLN A 61 8.27 2.44 -19.27
C GLN A 61 7.26 3.42 -18.62
N ILE A 62 7.60 4.72 -18.54
CA ILE A 62 6.74 5.74 -17.95
C ILE A 62 5.78 6.29 -19.00
N THR A 63 4.50 6.24 -18.69
CA THR A 63 3.46 6.98 -19.42
C THR A 63 2.85 8.03 -18.48
N PHE A 64 2.90 9.28 -18.86
CA PHE A 64 2.24 10.36 -18.13
C PHE A 64 0.86 10.63 -18.72
N VAL A 65 -0.17 10.61 -17.88
CA VAL A 65 -1.56 10.88 -18.21
C VAL A 65 -1.98 12.14 -17.47
N ASP A 66 -1.80 13.30 -18.11
CA ASP A 66 -2.20 14.59 -17.55
C ASP A 66 -3.71 14.81 -17.74
N ARG A 67 -4.42 15.07 -16.67
CA ARG A 67 -5.88 15.24 -16.64
C ARG A 67 -6.27 16.47 -15.82
N PRO A 68 -7.41 17.11 -16.16
CA PRO A 68 -7.99 18.15 -15.32
C PRO A 68 -8.26 17.63 -13.90
N LYS A 69 -8.29 18.55 -12.91
CA LYS A 69 -8.61 18.17 -11.53
C LYS A 69 -9.97 17.49 -11.43
N SER A 70 -9.96 16.27 -10.93
CA SER A 70 -11.18 15.51 -10.64
C SER A 70 -11.85 16.01 -9.34
N PRO A 71 -13.12 15.66 -9.09
CA PRO A 71 -13.81 16.05 -7.84
C PRO A 71 -13.13 15.50 -6.57
N ARG A 72 -12.32 14.43 -6.66
CA ARG A 72 -11.64 13.79 -5.53
C ARG A 72 -10.16 13.57 -5.83
N THR A 73 -9.74 12.34 -6.09
CA THR A 73 -8.31 11.94 -6.20
C THR A 73 -7.99 11.24 -7.53
N GLY A 74 -8.70 11.54 -8.61
CA GLY A 74 -8.42 11.00 -9.94
C GLY A 74 -8.87 9.53 -10.14
N GLU A 75 -9.82 9.04 -9.35
CA GLU A 75 -10.28 7.65 -9.42
C GLU A 75 -10.82 7.25 -10.81
N PRO A 76 -11.66 8.06 -11.50
CA PRO A 76 -12.12 7.70 -12.83
C PRO A 76 -10.99 7.56 -13.85
N TYR A 77 -9.93 8.35 -13.73
CA TYR A 77 -8.77 8.28 -14.61
C TYR A 77 -7.98 6.98 -14.43
N ARG A 78 -7.86 6.48 -13.16
CA ARG A 78 -7.31 5.15 -12.91
C ARG A 78 -8.13 4.07 -13.59
N HIS A 79 -9.47 4.17 -13.55
CA HIS A 79 -10.36 3.23 -14.21
C HIS A 79 -10.17 3.21 -15.71
N GLU A 80 -10.18 4.40 -16.35
CA GLU A 80 -9.98 4.54 -17.79
C GLU A 80 -8.66 3.92 -18.24
N GLU A 81 -7.57 4.18 -17.50
CA GLU A 81 -6.26 3.63 -17.84
C GLU A 81 -6.20 2.12 -17.65
N LEU A 82 -6.76 1.57 -16.58
CA LEU A 82 -6.79 0.12 -16.36
C LEU A 82 -7.59 -0.62 -17.44
N LEU A 83 -8.70 -0.07 -17.90
CA LEU A 83 -9.49 -0.70 -18.97
C LEU A 83 -8.77 -0.78 -20.32
N ARG A 84 -7.72 0.03 -20.53
CA ARG A 84 -6.87 0.03 -21.72
C ARG A 84 -5.70 -0.93 -21.66
N ARG A 85 -5.51 -1.62 -20.49
CA ARG A 85 -4.32 -2.45 -20.24
C ARG A 85 -4.65 -3.93 -20.34
N GLU A 86 -3.66 -4.68 -20.84
CA GLU A 86 -3.73 -6.14 -20.99
C GLU A 86 -2.78 -6.88 -20.04
N THR A 87 -2.09 -6.15 -19.15
CA THR A 87 -1.19 -6.73 -18.15
C THR A 87 -1.97 -7.63 -17.20
N PRO A 88 -1.43 -8.78 -16.79
CA PRO A 88 -2.12 -9.67 -15.86
C PRO A 88 -2.25 -9.10 -14.46
N TYR A 89 -1.30 -8.28 -14.02
CA TYR A 89 -1.21 -7.77 -12.66
C TYR A 89 -1.20 -6.24 -12.60
N VAL A 90 -1.78 -5.71 -11.53
CA VAL A 90 -1.81 -4.28 -11.23
C VAL A 90 -1.35 -4.06 -9.80
N THR A 91 -0.54 -3.03 -9.59
CA THR A 91 -0.20 -2.53 -8.26
C THR A 91 -0.17 -1.00 -8.25
N TYR A 92 -0.13 -0.43 -7.05
CA TYR A 92 -0.22 1.01 -6.86
C TYR A 92 0.84 1.47 -5.87
N VAL A 93 1.26 2.72 -6.03
CA VAL A 93 2.03 3.45 -5.02
C VAL A 93 1.57 4.90 -5.03
N SER A 94 1.39 5.49 -3.84
CA SER A 94 1.12 6.93 -3.72
C SER A 94 2.37 7.72 -4.11
N ASP A 95 2.17 8.94 -4.58
CA ASP A 95 3.26 9.83 -5.02
C ASP A 95 4.17 10.32 -3.88
N ASP A 96 3.81 10.02 -2.64
CA ASP A 96 4.57 10.31 -1.42
C ASP A 96 4.95 9.05 -0.61
N ASP A 97 4.92 7.86 -1.25
CA ASP A 97 5.32 6.58 -0.64
C ASP A 97 6.47 5.93 -1.44
N LEU A 98 7.11 4.90 -0.86
CA LEU A 98 8.21 4.16 -1.48
C LEU A 98 7.91 2.66 -1.52
N LEU A 99 8.26 2.00 -2.62
CA LEU A 99 8.28 0.54 -2.70
C LEU A 99 9.67 0.00 -2.32
N PHE A 100 9.71 -1.15 -1.65
CA PHE A 100 10.93 -1.93 -1.51
C PHE A 100 11.31 -2.52 -2.88
N PRO A 101 12.61 -2.77 -3.17
CA PRO A 101 13.05 -3.24 -4.48
C PRO A 101 12.45 -4.58 -4.93
N ASP A 102 12.00 -5.40 -4.00
CA ASP A 102 11.42 -6.73 -4.22
C ASP A 102 9.87 -6.75 -4.17
N HIS A 103 9.23 -5.57 -4.17
CA HIS A 103 7.77 -5.47 -4.06
C HIS A 103 7.04 -6.19 -5.20
N LEU A 104 7.41 -5.94 -6.45
CA LEU A 104 6.75 -6.57 -7.61
C LEU A 104 6.97 -8.07 -7.64
N GLU A 105 8.15 -8.54 -7.25
CA GLU A 105 8.47 -9.98 -7.18
C GLU A 105 7.55 -10.71 -6.21
N HIS A 106 7.45 -10.23 -4.98
CA HIS A 106 6.56 -10.84 -3.97
C HIS A 106 5.08 -10.69 -4.30
N THR A 107 4.69 -9.56 -4.90
CA THR A 107 3.33 -9.36 -5.37
C THR A 107 2.97 -10.35 -6.47
N ARG A 108 3.88 -10.58 -7.43
CA ARG A 108 3.73 -11.57 -8.50
C ARG A 108 3.53 -12.99 -7.97
N GLU A 109 4.40 -13.41 -7.03
CA GLU A 109 4.32 -14.72 -6.41
C GLU A 109 2.93 -14.98 -5.77
N MET A 110 2.41 -13.98 -5.07
CA MET A 110 1.11 -14.09 -4.43
C MET A 110 -0.06 -14.03 -5.43
N LEU A 111 0.00 -13.15 -6.43
CA LEU A 111 -1.04 -13.02 -7.46
C LEU A 111 -1.09 -14.19 -8.42
N ALA A 112 -0.08 -15.06 -8.46
CA ALA A 112 -0.15 -16.31 -9.21
C ALA A 112 -1.27 -17.26 -8.72
N THR A 113 -1.72 -17.12 -7.48
CA THR A 113 -2.74 -17.97 -6.85
C THR A 113 -3.87 -17.19 -6.16
N HIS A 114 -3.79 -15.87 -6.11
CA HIS A 114 -4.78 -15.03 -5.47
C HIS A 114 -5.18 -13.86 -6.38
N ASP A 115 -6.37 -13.32 -6.18
CA ASP A 115 -6.94 -12.24 -6.97
C ASP A 115 -6.59 -10.86 -6.42
N LEU A 116 -6.51 -10.73 -5.09
CA LEU A 116 -6.16 -9.51 -4.37
C LEU A 116 -5.15 -9.83 -3.29
N VAL A 117 -4.08 -9.04 -3.23
CA VAL A 117 -3.06 -9.13 -2.18
C VAL A 117 -2.77 -7.74 -1.61
N HIS A 118 -2.40 -7.70 -0.34
CA HIS A 118 -1.94 -6.50 0.35
C HIS A 118 -0.78 -6.85 1.28
N GLY A 119 0.27 -6.04 1.31
CA GLY A 119 1.39 -6.22 2.25
C GLY A 119 1.04 -5.74 3.66
N PHE A 120 1.77 -6.18 4.68
CA PHE A 120 1.71 -5.56 5.99
C PHE A 120 2.03 -4.07 5.87
N GLY A 121 1.22 -3.23 6.51
CA GLY A 121 1.45 -1.79 6.53
C GLY A 121 2.72 -1.45 7.30
N LEU A 122 3.59 -0.63 6.71
CA LEU A 122 4.75 -0.06 7.36
C LEU A 122 4.75 1.44 7.08
N HIS A 123 4.80 2.25 8.12
CA HIS A 123 4.91 3.70 7.94
C HIS A 123 5.94 4.31 8.88
N VAL A 124 6.43 5.48 8.50
CA VAL A 124 7.30 6.32 9.30
C VAL A 124 6.43 7.31 10.06
N ASP A 125 6.57 7.38 11.39
CA ASP A 125 5.90 8.40 12.19
C ASP A 125 6.62 9.77 12.10
N ALA A 126 6.06 10.80 12.72
CA ALA A 126 6.65 12.15 12.69
C ALA A 126 7.99 12.25 13.44
N ALA A 127 8.37 11.27 14.25
CA ALA A 127 9.66 11.18 14.91
C ALA A 127 10.69 10.37 14.12
N GLY A 128 10.35 9.89 12.91
CA GLY A 128 11.20 9.06 12.08
C GLY A 128 11.24 7.58 12.50
N SER A 129 10.34 7.14 13.39
CA SER A 129 10.28 5.76 13.85
C SER A 129 9.38 4.92 12.94
N LEU A 130 9.71 3.64 12.81
CA LEU A 130 8.90 2.69 12.07
C LEU A 130 7.70 2.21 12.90
N VAL A 131 6.54 2.24 12.29
CA VAL A 131 5.30 1.68 12.85
C VAL A 131 4.78 0.60 11.91
N LEU A 132 4.57 -0.60 12.46
CA LEU A 132 4.12 -1.77 11.71
C LEU A 132 2.65 -2.07 12.01
N GLU A 133 1.84 -2.19 10.96
CA GLU A 133 0.42 -2.52 11.02
C GLU A 133 0.20 -3.94 10.49
N LEU A 134 -0.21 -4.85 11.37
CA LEU A 134 -0.43 -6.25 11.04
C LEU A 134 -1.91 -6.50 10.67
N VAL A 135 -2.28 -6.08 9.45
CA VAL A 135 -3.60 -6.36 8.87
C VAL A 135 -3.47 -7.58 7.96
N ASP A 136 -4.09 -8.69 8.32
CA ASP A 136 -4.07 -9.93 7.52
C ASP A 136 -5.43 -10.17 6.86
N LEU A 137 -5.60 -9.67 5.63
CA LEU A 137 -6.82 -9.85 4.83
C LEU A 137 -7.05 -11.32 4.43
N GLY A 138 -6.05 -12.20 4.56
CA GLY A 138 -6.22 -13.65 4.47
C GLY A 138 -7.10 -14.22 5.59
N GLN A 139 -7.26 -13.51 6.71
CA GLN A 139 -8.12 -13.90 7.83
C GLN A 139 -9.53 -13.31 7.68
N GLU A 140 -10.55 -14.17 7.78
CA GLU A 140 -11.94 -13.77 7.57
C GLU A 140 -12.40 -12.63 8.51
N TRP A 141 -11.97 -12.65 9.78
CA TRP A 141 -12.38 -11.60 10.73
C TRP A 141 -11.80 -10.22 10.38
N PHE A 142 -10.58 -10.16 9.79
CA PHE A 142 -10.02 -8.91 9.27
C PHE A 142 -10.82 -8.43 8.06
N ARG A 143 -11.12 -9.31 7.10
CA ARG A 143 -11.97 -8.97 5.93
C ARG A 143 -13.34 -8.42 6.36
N ARG A 144 -14.00 -9.09 7.31
CA ARG A 144 -15.30 -8.63 7.85
C ARG A 144 -15.18 -7.27 8.54
N ARG A 145 -14.06 -6.99 9.21
CA ARG A 145 -13.79 -5.69 9.81
C ARG A 145 -13.59 -4.62 8.75
N GLU A 146 -12.79 -4.87 7.73
CA GLU A 146 -12.55 -3.96 6.62
C GLU A 146 -13.83 -3.65 5.81
N LEU A 147 -14.76 -4.57 5.72
CA LEU A 147 -16.08 -4.31 5.11
C LEU A 147 -16.96 -3.37 5.93
N LYS A 148 -16.77 -3.30 7.26
CA LYS A 148 -17.65 -2.56 8.18
C LYS A 148 -17.11 -1.22 8.63
N LYS A 149 -15.80 -1.04 8.67
CA LYS A 149 -15.13 0.12 9.29
C LYS A 149 -14.09 0.73 8.34
N THR A 150 -13.52 1.86 8.75
CA THR A 150 -12.40 2.52 8.11
C THR A 150 -11.25 1.57 7.83
N SER A 151 -10.76 1.62 6.59
CA SER A 151 -9.69 0.79 6.08
C SER A 151 -8.37 1.00 6.80
N HIS A 152 -7.69 -0.09 7.07
CA HIS A 152 -6.25 -0.12 7.33
C HIS A 152 -5.48 -0.52 6.06
N ALA A 153 -6.16 -1.06 5.03
CA ALA A 153 -5.57 -1.33 3.74
C ALA A 153 -5.45 -0.01 2.94
N SER A 154 -4.23 0.37 2.56
CA SER A 154 -3.95 1.57 1.78
C SER A 154 -3.73 1.25 0.31
N LEU A 155 -3.75 2.28 -0.54
CA LEU A 155 -3.42 2.15 -1.97
C LEU A 155 -2.04 1.51 -2.16
N THR A 156 -1.03 2.07 -1.50
CA THR A 156 0.34 1.57 -1.57
C THR A 156 0.45 0.17 -0.99
N ALA A 157 1.17 -0.71 -1.66
CA ALA A 157 1.33 -2.14 -1.37
C ALA A 157 0.09 -3.02 -1.63
N MET A 158 -0.92 -2.52 -2.34
CA MET A 158 -1.98 -3.35 -2.88
C MET A 158 -1.63 -3.85 -4.28
N GLY A 159 -1.91 -5.13 -4.54
CA GLY A 159 -1.88 -5.71 -5.88
C GLY A 159 -3.13 -6.53 -6.16
N HIS A 160 -3.56 -6.56 -7.42
CA HIS A 160 -4.66 -7.41 -7.85
C HIS A 160 -4.45 -7.93 -9.28
N THR A 161 -5.17 -9.00 -9.63
CA THR A 161 -5.22 -9.48 -11.01
C THR A 161 -6.16 -8.62 -11.86
N MET A 162 -5.85 -8.44 -13.14
CA MET A 162 -6.74 -7.73 -14.07
C MET A 162 -8.08 -8.47 -14.26
N PRO A 163 -8.13 -9.81 -14.36
CA PRO A 163 -9.41 -10.53 -14.39
C PRO A 163 -10.31 -10.25 -13.19
N ALA A 164 -9.75 -10.18 -11.96
CA ALA A 164 -10.52 -9.82 -10.78
C ALA A 164 -11.04 -8.37 -10.84
N TYR A 165 -10.21 -7.42 -11.28
CA TYR A 165 -10.63 -6.05 -11.47
C TYR A 165 -11.79 -5.90 -12.46
N ARG A 166 -11.73 -6.62 -13.58
CA ARG A 166 -12.78 -6.60 -14.61
C ARG A 166 -14.12 -7.19 -14.16
N ARG A 167 -14.14 -7.99 -13.08
CA ARG A 167 -15.38 -8.52 -12.46
C ARG A 167 -16.04 -7.52 -11.49
N LEU A 168 -15.33 -6.46 -11.09
CA LEU A 168 -15.86 -5.51 -10.10
C LEU A 168 -17.10 -4.77 -10.63
N PRO A 169 -18.08 -4.47 -9.77
CA PRO A 169 -19.31 -3.80 -10.18
C PRO A 169 -19.09 -2.44 -10.86
N TYR A 170 -18.03 -1.70 -10.46
CA TYR A 170 -17.75 -0.38 -11.00
C TYR A 170 -16.26 -0.01 -11.03
N GLY A 171 -15.35 -0.79 -10.46
CA GLY A 171 -13.93 -0.47 -10.40
C GLY A 171 -13.64 0.87 -9.68
N TRP A 172 -12.62 1.60 -10.13
CA TRP A 172 -12.34 2.94 -9.64
C TRP A 172 -13.40 3.93 -10.16
N ARG A 173 -14.01 4.68 -9.27
CA ARG A 173 -14.91 5.81 -9.60
C ARG A 173 -14.85 6.85 -8.50
N THR A 174 -15.33 8.06 -8.78
CA THR A 174 -15.40 9.14 -7.80
C THR A 174 -15.99 8.64 -6.49
N THR A 175 -15.21 8.74 -5.44
CA THR A 175 -15.58 8.27 -4.10
C THR A 175 -16.66 9.15 -3.50
N PRO A 176 -17.77 8.60 -3.00
CA PRO A 176 -18.80 9.38 -2.35
C PRO A 176 -18.28 10.15 -1.12
N PRO A 177 -18.91 11.31 -0.77
CA PRO A 177 -18.56 12.03 0.45
C PRO A 177 -18.59 11.14 1.69
N GLY A 178 -17.65 11.37 2.62
CA GLY A 178 -17.56 10.60 3.87
C GLY A 178 -16.98 9.19 3.73
N LYS A 179 -16.54 8.80 2.53
CA LYS A 179 -15.82 7.54 2.28
C LYS A 179 -14.34 7.80 2.03
N PHE A 180 -13.49 6.87 2.43
CA PHE A 180 -12.08 6.83 2.04
C PHE A 180 -11.95 6.16 0.68
N THR A 181 -11.15 6.75 -0.20
CA THR A 181 -11.00 6.34 -1.60
C THR A 181 -10.58 4.89 -1.74
N ASP A 182 -9.51 4.51 -1.08
CA ASP A 182 -8.95 3.15 -1.16
C ASP A 182 -9.91 2.13 -0.59
N HIS A 183 -10.51 2.43 0.56
CA HIS A 183 -11.50 1.57 1.20
C HIS A 183 -12.73 1.35 0.31
N TYR A 184 -13.24 2.42 -0.32
CA TYR A 184 -14.39 2.33 -1.23
C TYR A 184 -14.11 1.43 -2.44
N MET A 185 -12.87 1.45 -2.92
CA MET A 185 -12.42 0.57 -3.99
C MET A 185 -12.25 -0.88 -3.50
N PHE A 186 -11.55 -1.09 -2.37
CA PHE A 186 -11.25 -2.44 -1.86
C PHE A 186 -12.49 -3.22 -1.44
N GLN A 187 -13.51 -2.54 -0.92
CA GLN A 187 -14.76 -3.18 -0.55
C GLN A 187 -15.38 -4.01 -1.67
N GLN A 188 -15.17 -3.64 -2.94
CA GLN A 188 -15.69 -4.39 -4.08
C GLN A 188 -15.02 -5.77 -4.18
N PHE A 189 -13.69 -5.83 -4.08
CA PHE A 189 -12.96 -7.09 -4.06
C PHE A 189 -13.32 -7.94 -2.85
N LEU A 190 -13.38 -7.33 -1.66
CA LEU A 190 -13.68 -8.04 -0.41
C LEU A 190 -15.12 -8.54 -0.36
N SER A 191 -16.03 -7.97 -1.15
CA SER A 191 -17.44 -8.36 -1.26
C SER A 191 -17.70 -9.40 -2.36
N ASP A 192 -16.75 -9.62 -3.28
CA ASP A 192 -16.84 -10.64 -4.32
C ASP A 192 -16.50 -12.02 -3.72
N PRO A 193 -17.46 -12.96 -3.61
CA PRO A 193 -17.19 -14.28 -3.06
C PRO A 193 -16.24 -15.12 -3.92
N ALA A 194 -16.05 -14.76 -5.20
CA ALA A 194 -15.12 -15.41 -6.11
C ALA A 194 -13.70 -14.81 -6.01
N CYS A 195 -13.50 -13.75 -5.22
CA CYS A 195 -12.21 -13.11 -5.07
C CYS A 195 -11.38 -13.82 -4.00
N HIS A 196 -10.27 -14.44 -4.41
CA HIS A 196 -9.29 -15.03 -3.51
C HIS A 196 -8.36 -13.95 -2.96
N VAL A 197 -8.55 -13.61 -1.68
CA VAL A 197 -7.82 -12.54 -1.00
C VAL A 197 -6.75 -13.11 -0.08
N SER A 198 -5.55 -12.54 -0.11
CA SER A 198 -4.46 -12.91 0.79
C SER A 198 -3.66 -11.71 1.26
N THR A 199 -2.76 -11.95 2.21
CA THR A 199 -1.82 -10.94 2.71
C THR A 199 -0.39 -11.42 2.57
N LEU A 200 0.43 -10.61 1.93
CA LEU A 200 1.87 -10.74 1.97
C LEU A 200 2.34 -10.38 3.39
N ARG A 201 2.68 -11.40 4.19
CA ARG A 201 3.01 -11.26 5.63
C ARG A 201 4.40 -10.66 5.85
N ARG A 202 4.69 -9.61 5.07
CA ARG A 202 5.89 -8.78 5.17
C ARG A 202 5.57 -7.39 4.63
N PRO A 203 6.20 -6.33 5.13
CA PRO A 203 6.12 -5.04 4.48
C PRO A 203 6.98 -5.04 3.22
N THR A 204 6.44 -4.51 2.14
CA THR A 204 7.13 -4.29 0.85
C THR A 204 6.97 -2.86 0.34
N ALA A 205 6.43 -2.00 1.18
CA ALA A 205 6.29 -0.57 0.93
C ALA A 205 6.45 0.20 2.23
N LEU A 206 6.91 1.43 2.12
CA LEU A 206 7.08 2.38 3.22
C LEU A 206 6.20 3.58 2.95
N LYS A 207 5.33 3.91 3.90
CA LYS A 207 4.37 5.00 3.81
C LYS A 207 4.77 6.18 4.68
N PHE A 208 4.42 7.38 4.23
CA PHE A 208 4.65 8.65 4.92
C PHE A 208 3.31 9.38 5.12
N PRO A 209 2.46 8.98 6.10
CA PRO A 209 1.11 9.50 6.25
C PRO A 209 1.08 11.01 6.39
N PHE A 210 0.41 11.69 5.46
CA PHE A 210 0.29 13.15 5.43
C PHE A 210 -0.28 13.72 6.72
N ILE A 211 -1.22 13.02 7.36
CA ILE A 211 -1.83 13.45 8.62
C ILE A 211 -0.79 13.72 9.74
N LEU A 212 0.36 13.06 9.68
CA LEU A 212 1.46 13.23 10.64
C LEU A 212 2.43 14.34 10.21
N ARG A 213 2.26 14.93 9.02
CA ARG A 213 3.16 15.90 8.37
C ARG A 213 2.46 17.19 7.93
N GLN A 214 1.27 17.47 8.48
CA GLN A 214 0.47 18.63 8.07
C GLN A 214 1.16 19.97 8.31
N THR A 215 2.09 20.04 9.27
CA THR A 215 2.86 21.24 9.60
C THR A 215 4.24 21.28 8.96
N TRP A 216 4.61 20.24 8.22
CA TRP A 216 5.91 20.15 7.58
C TRP A 216 5.92 20.93 6.28
N THR A 217 7.07 21.54 5.99
CA THR A 217 7.37 22.16 4.70
C THR A 217 7.64 21.09 3.64
N ASP A 218 7.55 21.46 2.37
CA ASP A 218 7.92 20.59 1.27
C ASP A 218 9.39 20.16 1.35
N ASP A 219 10.28 21.04 1.84
CA ASP A 219 11.70 20.74 2.05
C ASP A 219 11.90 19.63 3.10
N GLU A 220 11.19 19.69 4.22
CA GLU A 220 11.26 18.67 5.28
C GLU A 220 10.74 17.32 4.79
N ARG A 221 9.64 17.32 4.05
CA ARG A 221 9.08 16.09 3.47
C ARG A 221 10.01 15.49 2.42
N GLU A 222 10.62 16.31 1.56
CA GLU A 222 11.57 15.85 0.56
C GLU A 222 12.83 15.27 1.19
N GLN A 223 13.39 15.92 2.21
CA GLN A 223 14.57 15.43 2.93
C GLN A 223 14.30 14.08 3.60
N GLU A 224 13.13 13.91 4.21
CA GLU A 224 12.71 12.62 4.77
C GLU A 224 12.63 11.56 3.68
N MET A 225 11.93 11.84 2.59
CA MET A 225 11.74 10.90 1.48
C MET A 225 13.09 10.50 0.85
N ALA A 226 14.00 11.48 0.65
CA ALA A 226 15.35 11.23 0.16
C ALA A 226 16.17 10.33 1.09
N LEU A 227 16.07 10.56 2.41
CA LEU A 227 16.72 9.73 3.42
C LEU A 227 16.26 8.27 3.31
N TRP A 228 14.94 8.04 3.28
CA TRP A 228 14.39 6.69 3.25
C TRP A 228 14.58 6.00 1.90
N ALA A 229 14.52 6.74 0.77
CA ALA A 229 14.85 6.21 -0.55
C ALA A 229 16.29 5.71 -0.61
N ARG A 230 17.26 6.47 -0.02
CA ARG A 230 18.65 6.03 0.11
C ARG A 230 18.77 4.75 0.96
N ARG A 231 18.11 4.70 2.14
CA ARG A 231 18.11 3.51 3.00
C ARG A 231 17.56 2.26 2.30
N LEU A 232 16.56 2.43 1.44
CA LEU A 232 15.99 1.33 0.67
C LEU A 232 16.88 0.88 -0.50
N SER A 233 17.60 1.80 -1.15
CA SER A 233 18.48 1.49 -2.27
C SER A 233 19.83 0.92 -1.83
N ASP A 234 20.38 1.34 -0.71
CA ASP A 234 21.63 0.80 -0.18
C ASP A 234 21.42 -0.60 0.44
N VAL A 235 22.21 -1.59 -0.01
CA VAL A 235 22.06 -2.99 0.41
C VAL A 235 22.28 -3.18 1.91
N LYS A 236 23.25 -2.46 2.51
CA LYS A 236 23.57 -2.59 3.93
C LYS A 236 22.51 -1.91 4.79
N GLU A 237 22.13 -0.67 4.44
CA GLU A 237 21.08 0.06 5.17
C GLU A 237 19.75 -0.67 5.07
N ARG A 238 19.40 -1.25 3.91
CA ARG A 238 18.21 -2.07 3.75
C ARG A 238 18.25 -3.34 4.61
N ALA A 239 19.39 -4.01 4.72
CA ALA A 239 19.52 -5.17 5.62
C ALA A 239 19.33 -4.77 7.09
N MET A 240 19.85 -3.60 7.51
CA MET A 240 19.61 -3.06 8.86
C MET A 240 18.13 -2.74 9.07
N LEU A 241 17.46 -2.13 8.08
CA LEU A 241 16.03 -1.84 8.11
C LEU A 241 15.19 -3.11 8.26
N LEU A 242 15.52 -4.18 7.53
CA LEU A 242 14.83 -5.46 7.67
C LEU A 242 15.00 -6.06 9.08
N ASN A 243 16.18 -5.94 9.70
CA ASN A 243 16.39 -6.35 11.08
C ASN A 243 15.58 -5.51 12.07
N GLU A 244 15.46 -4.22 11.85
CA GLU A 244 14.60 -3.34 12.64
C GLU A 244 13.12 -3.77 12.55
N ILE A 245 12.62 -4.06 11.35
CA ILE A 245 11.27 -4.60 11.12
C ILE A 245 11.08 -5.94 11.84
N MET A 246 12.05 -6.85 11.78
CA MET A 246 11.98 -8.13 12.50
C MET A 246 11.94 -7.92 14.00
N THR A 247 12.66 -6.94 14.53
CA THR A 247 12.63 -6.56 15.96
C THR A 247 11.24 -6.03 16.35
N LEU A 248 10.61 -5.22 15.51
CA LEU A 248 9.24 -4.72 15.73
C LEU A 248 8.23 -5.87 15.75
N LEU A 249 8.32 -6.79 14.79
CA LEU A 249 7.48 -8.01 14.75
C LEU A 249 7.63 -8.84 16.03
N HIS A 250 8.87 -9.07 16.46
CA HIS A 250 9.15 -9.80 17.68
C HIS A 250 8.57 -9.13 18.93
N ARG A 251 8.74 -7.81 19.07
CA ARG A 251 8.14 -7.04 20.16
C ARG A 251 6.61 -7.15 20.17
N GLN A 252 5.95 -7.05 19.01
CA GLN A 252 4.50 -7.21 18.92
C GLN A 252 4.06 -8.63 19.28
N ALA A 253 4.79 -9.66 18.87
CA ALA A 253 4.51 -11.05 19.26
C ALA A 253 4.60 -11.26 20.79
N ILE A 254 5.65 -10.72 21.43
CA ILE A 254 5.79 -10.77 22.90
C ILE A 254 4.62 -10.07 23.60
N LEU A 255 4.23 -8.88 23.13
CA LEU A 255 3.09 -8.15 23.70
C LEU A 255 1.79 -8.93 23.58
N LEU A 256 1.56 -9.64 22.48
CA LEU A 256 0.41 -10.51 22.28
C LEU A 256 0.43 -11.71 23.27
N GLU A 257 1.59 -12.33 23.49
CA GLU A 257 1.73 -13.43 24.46
C GLU A 257 1.49 -12.95 25.90
N ILE A 258 2.04 -11.80 26.28
CA ILE A 258 1.79 -11.18 27.61
C ILE A 258 0.29 -10.90 27.78
N TRP A 259 -0.37 -10.38 26.75
CA TRP A 259 -1.79 -10.06 26.79
C TRP A 259 -2.67 -11.33 26.89
N ARG A 260 -2.33 -12.39 26.15
CA ARG A 260 -2.96 -13.71 26.24
C ARG A 260 -2.78 -14.30 27.66
N GLY A 261 -1.59 -14.26 28.20
CA GLY A 261 -1.28 -14.72 29.54
C GLY A 261 -2.09 -14.00 30.61
N LYS A 262 -2.20 -12.66 30.54
CA LYS A 262 -3.04 -11.85 31.47
C LYS A 262 -4.53 -12.20 31.38
N ARG A 263 -5.06 -12.46 30.19
CA ARG A 263 -6.46 -12.87 30.00
C ARG A 263 -6.74 -14.26 30.58
N VAL A 264 -5.85 -15.21 30.34
CA VAL A 264 -5.94 -16.55 30.90
C VAL A 264 -5.88 -16.48 32.42
N TRP A 265 -4.95 -15.71 32.98
CA TRP A 265 -4.80 -15.52 34.44
C TRP A 265 -6.06 -14.88 35.06
N TRP A 266 -6.65 -13.86 34.42
CA TRP A 266 -7.89 -13.23 34.90
C TRP A 266 -9.08 -14.22 34.86
N LEU A 267 -9.23 -15.00 33.79
CA LEU A 267 -10.24 -16.06 33.68
C LEU A 267 -10.05 -17.14 34.75
N TRP A 268 -8.83 -17.55 35.03
CA TRP A 268 -8.52 -18.50 36.11
C TRP A 268 -8.92 -17.96 37.49
N ASN A 269 -8.63 -16.70 37.78
CA ASN A 269 -9.01 -16.06 39.03
C ASN A 269 -10.53 -15.91 39.15
N LEU A 270 -11.22 -15.60 38.07
CA LEU A 270 -12.68 -15.53 38.04
C LEU A 270 -13.29 -16.90 38.31
N LEU A 271 -12.85 -17.95 37.65
CA LEU A 271 -13.31 -19.32 37.84
C LEU A 271 -13.02 -19.83 39.27
N ALA A 272 -11.87 -19.49 39.80
CA ALA A 272 -11.51 -19.83 41.19
C ALA A 272 -12.36 -19.10 42.21
N ALA A 273 -12.75 -17.84 41.92
CA ALA A 273 -13.69 -17.08 42.79
C ALA A 273 -15.09 -17.65 42.70
N LEU A 274 -15.60 -18.03 41.54
CA LEU A 274 -16.89 -18.68 41.33
C LEU A 274 -16.97 -20.04 42.06
N ARG A 275 -15.90 -20.88 41.97
CA ARG A 275 -15.83 -22.14 42.70
C ARG A 275 -15.92 -21.92 44.20
N ARG A 276 -15.22 -20.95 44.79
CA ARG A 276 -15.26 -20.65 46.21
C ARG A 276 -16.64 -20.14 46.64
N TRP A 277 -17.37 -19.41 45.76
CA TRP A 277 -18.71 -18.94 46.04
C TRP A 277 -19.73 -20.10 46.03
N MET A 278 -19.62 -21.06 45.11
CA MET A 278 -20.52 -22.23 45.03
C MET A 278 -20.29 -23.26 46.14
N GLN A 279 -19.19 -23.17 46.90
CA GLN A 279 -18.87 -24.05 48.00
C GLN A 279 -19.24 -23.48 49.38
N ARG A 280 -19.86 -22.28 49.39
CA ARG A 280 -20.48 -21.64 50.59
C ARG A 280 -21.99 -21.73 50.51
#